data_f3eeb1c1674760b330422fce5db4fd11
#
_entry.id   f3eeb1c1674760b330422fce5db4fd11
#
_cell.length_a   1.000
_cell.length_b   1.000
_cell.length_c   1.000
_cell.angle_alpha   90.00
_cell.angle_beta   90.00
_cell.angle_gamma   90.00
#
_symmetry.space_group_name_H-M   'P 1'
#
loop_
_entity.id
_entity.type
_entity.pdbx_description
1 polymer ?
#
loop_
_entity_poly.entity_id
_entity_poly.type
_entity_poly.pdbx_seq_one_letter_code
_entity_poly.pdbx_strand_id
1 'polypeptide(L)'
;FTWLLLYLYSTSVKLASLTVACALVAVVWMLGCLRLMGFGIDPMNMLTPFLIFAIAVSHGEQMINRFRGEIFFGGLEEGTVDELRARGKFAVEPLEAARLSFRMLLVPGIVALLAGCIGFAAIMVIPIDMVRELAITATVGVALTILTDLVLLPVLLSYTRLRNLDRKREFRLRQLTRFDKVWAALSVLARPKPAAAVIALGTVIWFFAWQHGNNV
;
A
#
# COMPACT_ATOMS: atom_id res chain seq x y z
N PHE A 1 -15.72 5.98 0.01
CA PHE A 1 -15.60 4.54 0.25
C PHE A 1 -14.22 4.18 0.82
N THR A 2 -13.13 4.53 0.18
CA THR A 2 -11.74 4.25 0.61
C THR A 2 -11.44 4.73 2.03
N TRP A 3 -11.84 5.96 2.38
CA TRP A 3 -11.68 6.49 3.73
C TRP A 3 -12.39 5.64 4.79
N LEU A 4 -13.60 5.15 4.49
CA LEU A 4 -14.36 4.29 5.39
C LEU A 4 -13.65 2.95 5.62
N LEU A 5 -13.14 2.33 4.54
CA LEU A 5 -12.37 1.10 4.64
C LEU A 5 -11.09 1.29 5.48
N LEU A 6 -10.34 2.36 5.23
CA LEU A 6 -9.15 2.71 6.00
C LEU A 6 -9.48 2.98 7.47
N TYR A 7 -10.61 3.64 7.74
CA TYR A 7 -11.08 3.85 9.11
C TYR A 7 -11.42 2.53 9.81
N LEU A 8 -12.16 1.65 9.16
CA LEU A 8 -12.49 0.32 9.70
C LEU A 8 -11.22 -0.51 9.97
N TYR A 9 -10.24 -0.41 9.09
CA TYR A 9 -8.97 -1.10 9.23
C TYR A 9 -8.09 -0.50 10.33
N SER A 10 -7.86 0.81 10.28
CA SER A 10 -6.96 1.51 11.22
C SER A 10 -7.59 1.80 12.58
N THR A 11 -8.93 1.77 12.69
CA THR A 11 -9.70 2.17 13.88
C THR A 11 -9.36 3.57 14.38
N SER A 12 -8.82 4.40 13.50
CA SER A 12 -8.40 5.76 13.83
C SER A 12 -8.74 6.72 12.70
N VAL A 13 -9.67 7.64 12.98
CA VAL A 13 -10.03 8.73 12.06
C VAL A 13 -8.79 9.50 11.60
N LYS A 14 -7.87 9.81 12.54
CA LYS A 14 -6.66 10.56 12.23
C LYS A 14 -5.78 9.84 11.21
N LEU A 15 -5.51 8.55 11.40
CA LEU A 15 -4.65 7.80 10.48
C LEU A 15 -5.30 7.66 9.09
N ALA A 16 -6.58 7.29 9.03
CA ALA A 16 -7.30 7.20 7.77
C ALA A 16 -7.34 8.53 7.01
N SER A 17 -7.58 9.63 7.73
CA SER A 17 -7.61 10.97 7.12
C SER A 17 -6.24 11.42 6.63
N LEU A 18 -5.15 11.11 7.35
CA LEU A 18 -3.80 11.45 6.92
C LEU A 18 -3.41 10.73 5.64
N THR A 19 -3.69 9.43 5.53
CA THR A 19 -3.41 8.66 4.30
C THR A 19 -4.14 9.24 3.11
N VAL A 20 -5.46 9.46 3.27
CA VAL A 20 -6.28 10.01 2.18
C VAL A 20 -5.82 11.41 1.81
N ALA A 21 -5.47 12.25 2.80
CA ALA A 21 -4.96 13.59 2.54
C ALA A 21 -3.64 13.57 1.77
N CYS A 22 -2.67 12.71 2.14
CA CYS A 22 -1.40 12.57 1.41
C CYS A 22 -1.64 12.08 -0.02
N ALA A 23 -2.54 11.10 -0.22
CA ALA A 23 -2.90 10.62 -1.54
C ALA A 23 -3.56 11.72 -2.40
N LEU A 24 -4.44 12.54 -1.81
CA LEU A 24 -5.02 13.70 -2.52
C LEU A 24 -3.98 14.75 -2.86
N VAL A 25 -3.01 15.02 -1.99
CA VAL A 25 -1.88 15.93 -2.29
C VAL A 25 -1.09 15.42 -3.49
N ALA A 26 -0.78 14.12 -3.56
CA ALA A 26 -0.11 13.52 -4.72
C ALA A 26 -0.89 13.74 -6.01
N VAL A 27 -2.22 13.51 -5.98
CA VAL A 27 -3.10 13.72 -7.14
C VAL A 27 -3.14 15.19 -7.55
N VAL A 28 -3.28 16.13 -6.60
CA VAL A 28 -3.31 17.57 -6.90
C VAL A 28 -1.98 18.03 -7.52
N TRP A 29 -0.86 17.59 -6.98
CA TRP A 29 0.46 17.90 -7.53
C TRP A 29 0.63 17.31 -8.94
N MET A 30 0.19 16.08 -9.15
CA MET A 30 0.23 15.44 -10.47
C MET A 30 -0.62 16.23 -11.49
N LEU A 31 -1.85 16.64 -11.13
CA LEU A 31 -2.70 17.46 -12.00
C LEU A 31 -2.05 18.83 -12.29
N GLY A 32 -1.38 19.42 -11.30
CA GLY A 32 -0.59 20.65 -11.50
C GLY A 32 0.54 20.45 -12.50
N CYS A 33 1.30 19.38 -12.37
CA CYS A 33 2.38 19.03 -13.32
C CYS A 33 1.84 18.78 -14.72
N LEU A 34 0.71 18.06 -14.87
CA LEU A 34 0.06 17.82 -16.14
C LEU A 34 -0.27 19.13 -16.85
N ARG A 35 -0.82 20.10 -16.11
CA ARG A 35 -1.12 21.43 -16.66
C ARG A 35 0.13 22.21 -17.06
N LEU A 36 1.20 22.13 -16.25
CA LEU A 36 2.49 22.78 -16.57
C LEU A 36 3.17 22.20 -17.82
N MET A 37 2.97 20.91 -18.08
CA MET A 37 3.48 20.21 -19.27
C MET A 37 2.63 20.50 -20.54
N GLY A 38 1.55 21.24 -20.41
CA GLY A 38 0.66 21.58 -21.52
C GLY A 38 -0.32 20.48 -21.91
N PHE A 39 -0.41 19.39 -21.14
CA PHE A 39 -1.33 18.31 -21.40
C PHE A 39 -2.76 18.68 -21.01
N GLY A 40 -3.72 18.23 -21.84
CA GLY A 40 -5.15 18.36 -21.56
C GLY A 40 -5.68 17.18 -20.75
N ILE A 41 -6.93 17.31 -20.33
CA ILE A 41 -7.68 16.20 -19.75
C ILE A 41 -8.43 15.51 -20.89
N ASP A 42 -7.83 14.46 -21.42
CA ASP A 42 -8.46 13.55 -22.36
C ASP A 42 -9.07 12.33 -21.63
N PRO A 43 -9.89 11.49 -22.30
CA PRO A 43 -10.51 10.33 -21.68
C PRO A 43 -9.51 9.33 -21.04
N MET A 44 -8.29 9.21 -21.59
CA MET A 44 -7.25 8.34 -21.07
C MET A 44 -6.58 8.95 -19.84
N ASN A 45 -6.24 10.24 -19.89
CA ASN A 45 -5.65 10.96 -18.76
C ASN A 45 -6.60 11.10 -17.55
N MET A 46 -7.93 10.98 -17.79
CA MET A 46 -8.92 10.99 -16.72
C MET A 46 -8.77 9.79 -15.76
N LEU A 47 -8.17 8.69 -16.20
CA LEU A 47 -7.90 7.52 -15.36
C LEU A 47 -6.70 7.70 -14.44
N THR A 48 -5.74 8.56 -14.82
CA THR A 48 -4.48 8.72 -14.09
C THR A 48 -4.66 9.21 -12.64
N PRO A 49 -5.53 10.20 -12.33
CA PRO A 49 -5.78 10.62 -10.95
C PRO A 49 -6.26 9.47 -10.05
N PHE A 50 -7.13 8.62 -10.56
CA PHE A 50 -7.62 7.45 -9.80
C PHE A 50 -6.52 6.42 -9.58
N LEU A 51 -5.68 6.19 -10.59
CA LEU A 51 -4.53 5.29 -10.51
C LEU A 51 -3.53 5.78 -9.45
N ILE A 52 -3.14 7.05 -9.51
CA ILE A 52 -2.20 7.65 -8.56
C ILE A 52 -2.78 7.66 -7.15
N PHE A 53 -4.07 8.00 -7.00
CA PHE A 53 -4.75 7.91 -5.72
C PHE A 53 -4.71 6.49 -5.14
N ALA A 54 -4.98 5.48 -5.95
CA ALA A 54 -4.98 4.08 -5.49
C ALA A 54 -3.56 3.62 -5.07
N ILE A 55 -2.53 3.98 -5.84
CA ILE A 55 -1.13 3.68 -5.53
C ILE A 55 -0.72 4.37 -4.22
N ALA A 56 -0.99 5.66 -4.08
CA ALA A 56 -0.66 6.42 -2.90
C ALA A 56 -1.37 5.88 -1.65
N VAL A 57 -2.68 5.58 -1.73
CA VAL A 57 -3.40 4.97 -0.59
C VAL A 57 -2.80 3.63 -0.21
N SER A 58 -2.41 2.79 -1.19
CA SER A 58 -1.81 1.48 -0.93
C SER A 58 -0.47 1.57 -0.19
N HIS A 59 0.41 2.48 -0.62
CA HIS A 59 1.70 2.71 0.04
C HIS A 59 1.53 3.40 1.40
N GLY A 60 0.63 4.37 1.49
CA GLY A 60 0.29 5.03 2.74
C GLY A 60 -0.27 4.07 3.79
N GLU A 61 -1.06 3.08 3.37
CA GLU A 61 -1.56 2.03 4.25
C GLU A 61 -0.43 1.16 4.82
N GLN A 62 0.55 0.78 4.01
CA GLN A 62 1.72 0.03 4.47
C GLN A 62 2.50 0.83 5.54
N MET A 63 2.68 2.14 5.34
CA MET A 63 3.32 3.03 6.31
C MET A 63 2.53 3.08 7.62
N ILE A 64 1.20 3.25 7.55
CA ILE A 64 0.34 3.27 8.74
C ILE A 64 0.36 1.92 9.47
N ASN A 65 0.34 0.83 8.73
CA ASN A 65 0.37 -0.51 9.34
C ASN A 65 1.66 -0.71 10.12
N ARG A 66 2.80 -0.34 9.53
CA ARG A 66 4.08 -0.40 10.22
C ARG A 66 4.11 0.52 11.45
N PHE A 67 3.69 1.77 11.30
CA PHE A 67 3.63 2.74 12.40
C PHE A 67 2.76 2.25 13.57
N ARG A 68 1.64 1.61 13.29
CA ARG A 68 0.78 1.00 14.32
C ARG A 68 1.45 -0.19 14.98
N GLY A 69 2.14 -1.03 14.21
CA GLY A 69 2.92 -2.15 14.72
C GLY A 69 3.98 -1.68 15.73
N GLU A 70 4.71 -0.61 15.41
CA GLU A 70 5.69 0.00 16.31
C GLU A 70 5.05 0.54 17.59
N ILE A 71 3.94 1.29 17.48
CA ILE A 71 3.26 1.88 18.65
C ILE A 71 2.59 0.81 19.52
N PHE A 72 1.97 -0.21 18.93
CA PHE A 72 1.18 -1.18 19.71
C PHE A 72 2.02 -2.33 20.24
N PHE A 73 3.07 -2.73 19.52
CA PHE A 73 3.80 -3.97 19.79
C PHE A 73 5.32 -3.78 19.85
N GLY A 74 5.83 -2.56 19.63
CA GLY A 74 7.25 -2.28 19.57
C GLY A 74 7.98 -2.97 18.42
N GLY A 75 7.29 -3.18 17.31
CA GLY A 75 7.82 -3.83 16.11
C GLY A 75 6.73 -4.33 15.17
N LEU A 76 7.09 -5.22 14.23
CA LEU A 76 6.12 -5.86 13.35
C LEU A 76 5.10 -6.68 14.16
N GLU A 77 3.87 -6.75 13.63
CA GLU A 77 2.83 -7.64 14.13
C GLU A 77 3.15 -9.11 13.76
N GLU A 78 4.40 -9.52 13.90
CA GLU A 78 4.86 -10.88 13.65
C GLU A 78 4.85 -11.69 14.94
N GLY A 79 4.39 -12.92 14.85
CA GLY A 79 4.26 -13.85 15.96
C GLY A 79 2.83 -14.25 16.27
N THR A 80 2.70 -15.18 17.20
CA THR A 80 1.40 -15.62 17.70
C THR A 80 0.74 -14.52 18.53
N VAL A 81 -0.60 -14.56 18.63
CA VAL A 81 -1.36 -13.58 19.44
C VAL A 81 -0.89 -13.57 20.90
N ASP A 82 -0.49 -14.73 21.41
CA ASP A 82 -0.01 -14.86 22.78
C ASP A 82 1.37 -14.21 22.96
N GLU A 83 2.27 -14.32 21.98
CA GLU A 83 3.55 -13.58 21.96
C GLU A 83 3.35 -12.08 21.86
N LEU A 84 2.45 -11.62 20.98
CA LEU A 84 2.09 -10.20 20.86
C LEU A 84 1.47 -9.65 22.16
N ARG A 85 0.70 -10.48 22.87
CA ARG A 85 0.13 -10.12 24.18
C ARG A 85 1.20 -10.07 25.25
N ALA A 86 2.17 -11.00 25.23
CA ALA A 86 3.27 -11.08 26.19
C ALA A 86 4.29 -9.95 26.04
N ARG A 87 4.44 -9.35 24.85
CA ARG A 87 5.34 -8.21 24.59
C ARG A 87 5.06 -6.97 25.47
N GLY A 88 3.97 -6.99 26.25
CA GLY A 88 3.67 -5.92 27.19
C GLY A 88 3.19 -4.61 26.55
N LYS A 89 3.13 -3.55 27.37
CA LYS A 89 2.75 -2.21 26.94
C LYS A 89 4.01 -1.42 26.53
N PHE A 90 4.43 -1.53 25.27
CA PHE A 90 5.45 -0.65 24.74
C PHE A 90 4.76 0.64 24.25
N ALA A 91 5.00 1.72 24.92
CA ALA A 91 4.63 3.05 24.45
C ALA A 91 5.84 3.65 23.73
N VAL A 92 6.02 3.29 22.45
CA VAL A 92 6.99 3.98 21.61
C VAL A 92 6.42 5.35 21.28
N GLU A 93 7.22 6.40 21.43
CA GLU A 93 6.79 7.75 21.06
C GLU A 93 6.46 7.84 19.56
N PRO A 94 5.44 8.64 19.15
CA PRO A 94 5.04 8.76 17.75
C PRO A 94 6.19 9.13 16.80
N LEU A 95 7.11 9.99 17.25
CA LEU A 95 8.28 10.38 16.48
C LEU A 95 9.21 9.19 16.22
N GLU A 96 9.47 8.38 17.22
CA GLU A 96 10.35 7.22 17.09
C GLU A 96 9.68 6.12 16.25
N ALA A 97 8.40 5.85 16.47
CA ALA A 97 7.62 4.94 15.65
C ALA A 97 7.61 5.36 14.17
N ALA A 98 7.45 6.66 13.88
CA ALA A 98 7.51 7.18 12.52
C ALA A 98 8.92 7.01 11.90
N ARG A 99 9.99 7.26 12.67
CA ARG A 99 11.38 7.04 12.23
C ARG A 99 11.67 5.58 11.91
N LEU A 100 11.26 4.67 12.77
CA LEU A 100 11.45 3.23 12.56
C LEU A 100 10.67 2.75 11.33
N SER A 101 9.41 3.18 11.20
CA SER A 101 8.58 2.86 10.04
C SER A 101 9.19 3.39 8.74
N PHE A 102 9.66 4.63 8.74
CA PHE A 102 10.35 5.24 7.60
C PHE A 102 11.59 4.43 7.21
N ARG A 103 12.48 4.13 8.16
CA ARG A 103 13.72 3.36 7.90
C ARG A 103 13.44 1.99 7.27
N MET A 104 12.42 1.30 7.76
CA MET A 104 12.07 -0.04 7.28
C MET A 104 11.39 -0.03 5.91
N LEU A 105 10.59 1.00 5.61
CA LEU A 105 9.83 1.08 4.36
C LEU A 105 10.51 1.92 3.29
N LEU A 106 11.58 2.65 3.61
CA LEU A 106 12.26 3.52 2.65
C LEU A 106 12.76 2.73 1.44
N VAL A 107 13.56 1.70 1.67
CA VAL A 107 14.17 0.92 0.58
C VAL A 107 13.11 0.16 -0.23
N PRO A 108 12.25 -0.70 0.38
CA PRO A 108 11.25 -1.43 -0.39
C PRO A 108 10.21 -0.49 -1.05
N GLY A 109 9.86 0.62 -0.39
CA GLY A 109 8.92 1.61 -0.94
C GLY A 109 9.50 2.34 -2.16
N ILE A 110 10.76 2.81 -2.09
CA ILE A 110 11.43 3.42 -3.25
C ILE A 110 11.55 2.42 -4.39
N VAL A 111 11.99 1.20 -4.12
CA VAL A 111 12.16 0.17 -5.17
C VAL A 111 10.82 -0.14 -5.86
N ALA A 112 9.74 -0.30 -5.09
CA ALA A 112 8.41 -0.57 -5.66
C ALA A 112 7.90 0.58 -6.53
N LEU A 113 8.04 1.82 -6.05
CA LEU A 113 7.59 3.01 -6.80
C LEU A 113 8.47 3.28 -8.02
N LEU A 114 9.79 3.10 -7.93
CA LEU A 114 10.69 3.19 -9.10
C LEU A 114 10.37 2.12 -10.14
N ALA A 115 10.07 0.89 -9.73
CA ALA A 115 9.63 -0.15 -10.65
C ALA A 115 8.32 0.26 -11.36
N GLY A 116 7.39 0.91 -10.65
CA GLY A 116 6.19 1.51 -11.24
C GLY A 116 6.52 2.61 -12.26
N CYS A 117 7.43 3.53 -11.92
CA CYS A 117 7.89 4.58 -12.84
C CYS A 117 8.50 3.97 -14.13
N ILE A 118 9.36 2.96 -13.99
CA ILE A 118 9.97 2.27 -15.12
C ILE A 118 8.90 1.57 -15.98
N GLY A 119 7.92 0.93 -15.33
CA GLY A 119 6.80 0.27 -16.01
C GLY A 119 5.99 1.25 -16.86
N PHE A 120 5.61 2.40 -16.30
CA PHE A 120 4.91 3.44 -17.05
C PHE A 120 5.81 4.08 -18.13
N ALA A 121 7.09 4.32 -17.83
CA ALA A 121 8.03 4.84 -18.81
C ALA A 121 8.20 3.89 -20.03
N ALA A 122 8.14 2.59 -19.83
CA ALA A 122 8.20 1.63 -20.93
C ALA A 122 6.98 1.75 -21.87
N ILE A 123 5.82 2.17 -21.39
CA ILE A 123 4.63 2.41 -22.23
C ILE A 123 4.83 3.59 -23.19
N MET A 124 5.74 4.53 -22.88
CA MET A 124 6.04 5.69 -23.76
C MET A 124 6.60 5.27 -25.14
N VAL A 125 7.05 4.04 -25.28
CA VAL A 125 7.54 3.49 -26.57
C VAL A 125 6.40 3.28 -27.56
N ILE A 126 5.14 3.17 -27.11
CA ILE A 126 3.99 2.99 -27.94
C ILE A 126 3.71 4.29 -28.73
N PRO A 127 3.64 4.25 -30.10
CA PRO A 127 3.48 5.44 -30.93
C PRO A 127 2.01 5.88 -31.03
N ILE A 128 1.36 6.07 -29.89
CA ILE A 128 -0.02 6.58 -29.77
C ILE A 128 0.01 7.73 -28.78
N ASP A 129 -0.26 8.95 -29.24
CA ASP A 129 -0.07 10.17 -28.46
C ASP A 129 -0.82 10.14 -27.12
N MET A 130 -2.10 9.73 -27.10
CA MET A 130 -2.89 9.61 -25.88
C MET A 130 -2.28 8.63 -24.86
N VAL A 131 -1.72 7.50 -25.33
CA VAL A 131 -1.08 6.49 -24.49
C VAL A 131 0.23 7.02 -23.94
N ARG A 132 0.96 7.78 -24.75
CA ARG A 132 2.24 8.41 -24.35
C ARG A 132 2.02 9.48 -23.30
N GLU A 133 1.01 10.33 -23.45
CA GLU A 133 0.63 11.33 -22.44
C GLU A 133 0.22 10.67 -21.12
N LEU A 134 -0.61 9.63 -21.16
CA LEU A 134 -0.97 8.82 -20.01
C LEU A 134 0.28 8.26 -19.31
N ALA A 135 1.21 7.69 -20.06
CA ALA A 135 2.43 7.10 -19.53
C ALA A 135 3.33 8.14 -18.83
N ILE A 136 3.49 9.32 -19.43
CA ILE A 136 4.24 10.44 -18.85
C ILE A 136 3.58 10.90 -17.57
N THR A 137 2.27 11.15 -17.61
CA THR A 137 1.49 11.64 -16.46
C THR A 137 1.51 10.65 -15.30
N ALA A 138 1.34 9.35 -15.61
CA ALA A 138 1.40 8.30 -14.61
C ALA A 138 2.80 8.18 -13.99
N THR A 139 3.87 8.26 -14.79
CA THR A 139 5.26 8.24 -14.29
C THR A 139 5.50 9.40 -13.32
N VAL A 140 5.11 10.62 -13.70
CA VAL A 140 5.23 11.81 -12.84
C VAL A 140 4.40 11.64 -11.57
N GLY A 141 3.16 11.16 -11.68
CA GLY A 141 2.28 10.92 -10.54
C GLY A 141 2.86 9.92 -9.54
N VAL A 142 3.41 8.80 -10.03
CA VAL A 142 4.08 7.80 -9.17
C VAL A 142 5.34 8.39 -8.52
N ALA A 143 6.13 9.18 -9.24
CA ALA A 143 7.29 9.86 -8.68
C ALA A 143 6.89 10.83 -7.56
N LEU A 144 5.80 11.57 -7.71
CA LEU A 144 5.27 12.44 -6.67
C LEU A 144 4.74 11.67 -5.45
N THR A 145 4.25 10.44 -5.65
CA THR A 145 3.82 9.56 -4.55
C THR A 145 5.01 9.19 -3.65
N ILE A 146 6.23 9.09 -4.18
CA ILE A 146 7.45 8.91 -3.37
C ILE A 146 7.57 10.05 -2.33
N LEU A 147 7.37 11.29 -2.77
CA LEU A 147 7.46 12.45 -1.87
C LEU A 147 6.34 12.47 -0.82
N THR A 148 5.11 12.16 -1.22
CA THR A 148 3.96 12.22 -0.30
C THR A 148 3.93 11.07 0.69
N ASP A 149 4.21 9.85 0.26
CA ASP A 149 4.07 8.67 1.12
C ASP A 149 5.33 8.36 1.91
N LEU A 150 6.52 8.60 1.34
CA LEU A 150 7.78 8.31 2.04
C LEU A 150 8.35 9.51 2.80
N VAL A 151 7.93 10.74 2.50
CA VAL A 151 8.43 11.93 3.22
C VAL A 151 7.31 12.60 4.00
N LEU A 152 6.25 13.05 3.32
CA LEU A 152 5.19 13.82 3.96
C LEU A 152 4.43 13.01 5.01
N LEU A 153 4.03 11.78 4.68
CA LEU A 153 3.23 10.95 5.58
C LEU A 153 3.98 10.60 6.89
N PRO A 154 5.25 10.14 6.91
CA PRO A 154 5.99 9.92 8.16
C PRO A 154 6.15 11.18 9.01
N VAL A 155 6.38 12.34 8.37
CA VAL A 155 6.45 13.62 9.08
C VAL A 155 5.11 13.93 9.76
N LEU A 156 3.98 13.78 9.08
CA LEU A 156 2.66 13.99 9.66
C LEU A 156 2.34 12.97 10.76
N LEU A 157 2.78 11.72 10.60
CA LEU A 157 2.61 10.68 11.61
C LEU A 157 3.40 10.99 12.89
N SER A 158 4.58 11.62 12.80
CA SER A 158 5.40 11.97 13.96
C SER A 158 4.68 12.94 14.91
N TYR A 159 3.78 13.79 14.40
CA TYR A 159 2.95 14.70 15.19
C TYR A 159 1.63 14.08 15.67
N THR A 160 1.34 12.83 15.26
CA THR A 160 0.06 12.20 15.53
C THR A 160 0.06 11.47 16.86
N ARG A 161 -0.57 12.05 17.89
CA ARG A 161 -0.81 11.36 19.18
C ARG A 161 -2.08 10.53 19.08
N LEU A 162 -1.95 9.22 19.25
CA LEU A 162 -3.07 8.30 19.31
C LEU A 162 -3.66 8.30 20.72
N ARG A 163 -4.97 8.50 20.83
CA ARG A 163 -5.71 8.36 22.09
C ARG A 163 -6.18 6.92 22.28
N ASN A 164 -6.30 6.49 23.56
CA ASN A 164 -6.80 5.17 23.93
C ASN A 164 -6.03 3.99 23.31
N LEU A 165 -4.70 4.01 23.45
CA LEU A 165 -3.80 3.00 22.90
C LEU A 165 -4.17 1.58 23.35
N ASP A 166 -4.47 1.38 24.65
CA ASP A 166 -4.81 0.08 25.20
C ASP A 166 -6.06 -0.52 24.54
N ARG A 167 -7.11 0.29 24.34
CA ARG A 167 -8.35 -0.16 23.69
C ARG A 167 -8.12 -0.50 22.22
N LYS A 168 -7.30 0.27 21.52
CA LYS A 168 -7.01 0.03 20.10
C LYS A 168 -6.12 -1.19 19.92
N ARG A 169 -5.14 -1.39 20.79
CA ARG A 169 -4.30 -2.59 20.83
C ARG A 169 -5.14 -3.84 21.08
N GLU A 170 -6.00 -3.82 22.09
CA GLU A 170 -6.88 -4.95 22.40
C GLU A 170 -7.84 -5.24 21.23
N PHE A 171 -8.40 -4.21 20.59
CA PHE A 171 -9.23 -4.39 19.41
C PHE A 171 -8.44 -5.06 18.26
N ARG A 172 -7.19 -4.66 18.04
CA ARG A 172 -6.31 -5.26 17.02
C ARG A 172 -6.01 -6.72 17.34
N LEU A 173 -5.69 -7.04 18.60
CA LEU A 173 -5.49 -8.42 19.03
C LEU A 173 -6.73 -9.29 18.76
N ARG A 174 -7.93 -8.77 19.05
CA ARG A 174 -9.19 -9.47 18.72
C ARG A 174 -9.42 -9.66 17.23
N GLN A 175 -9.02 -8.71 16.39
CA GLN A 175 -9.08 -8.88 14.94
C GLN A 175 -8.15 -10.01 14.49
N LEU A 176 -6.92 -10.07 14.98
CA LEU A 176 -5.97 -11.12 14.66
C LEU A 176 -6.51 -12.49 15.08
N THR A 177 -7.02 -12.64 16.32
CA THR A 177 -7.61 -13.91 16.77
C THR A 177 -8.81 -14.36 15.95
N ARG A 178 -9.63 -13.44 15.47
CA ARG A 178 -10.83 -13.75 14.68
C ARG A 178 -10.49 -14.41 13.35
N PHE A 179 -9.38 -14.00 12.74
CA PHE A 179 -8.93 -14.52 11.45
C PHE A 179 -7.86 -15.60 11.56
N ASP A 180 -7.41 -15.94 12.77
CA ASP A 180 -6.33 -16.88 13.01
C ASP A 180 -6.62 -18.26 12.40
N LYS A 181 -7.85 -18.76 12.55
CA LYS A 181 -8.29 -20.01 11.94
C LYS A 181 -8.26 -19.99 10.41
N VAL A 182 -8.61 -18.85 9.80
CA VAL A 182 -8.59 -18.66 8.35
C VAL A 182 -7.14 -18.61 7.86
N TRP A 183 -6.29 -17.87 8.56
CA TRP A 183 -4.86 -17.80 8.23
C TRP A 183 -4.16 -19.14 8.43
N ALA A 184 -4.49 -19.87 9.51
CA ALA A 184 -3.99 -21.22 9.74
C ALA A 184 -4.41 -22.19 8.63
N ALA A 185 -5.65 -22.11 8.16
CA ALA A 185 -6.14 -22.91 7.04
C ALA A 185 -5.43 -22.54 5.72
N LEU A 186 -5.25 -21.25 5.45
CA LEU A 186 -4.54 -20.78 4.26
C LEU A 186 -3.04 -21.11 4.31
N SER A 187 -2.42 -21.08 5.49
CA SER A 187 -1.01 -21.42 5.64
C SER A 187 -0.70 -22.90 5.34
N VAL A 188 -1.71 -23.77 5.39
CA VAL A 188 -1.57 -25.17 4.95
C VAL A 188 -1.24 -25.25 3.46
N LEU A 189 -1.78 -24.31 2.65
CA LEU A 189 -1.47 -24.22 1.20
C LEU A 189 0.00 -23.88 0.93
N ALA A 190 0.67 -23.22 1.86
CA ALA A 190 2.11 -22.92 1.75
C ALA A 190 3.03 -24.12 2.06
N ARG A 191 2.47 -25.25 2.56
CA ARG A 191 3.25 -26.48 2.75
C ARG A 191 3.67 -27.06 1.40
N PRO A 192 4.84 -27.74 1.29
CA PRO A 192 5.41 -28.12 0.00
C PRO A 192 4.49 -29.01 -0.85
N LYS A 193 3.76 -29.94 -0.25
CA LYS A 193 2.83 -30.82 -0.98
C LYS A 193 1.60 -30.08 -1.55
N PRO A 194 0.80 -29.32 -0.75
CA PRO A 194 -0.31 -28.54 -1.31
C PRO A 194 0.16 -27.42 -2.24
N ALA A 195 1.30 -26.77 -1.97
CA ALA A 195 1.87 -25.76 -2.86
C ALA A 195 2.19 -26.34 -4.25
N ALA A 196 2.81 -27.52 -4.29
CA ALA A 196 3.08 -28.21 -5.55
C ALA A 196 1.78 -28.56 -6.32
N ALA A 197 0.73 -28.97 -5.61
CA ALA A 197 -0.57 -29.23 -6.24
C ALA A 197 -1.21 -27.95 -6.81
N VAL A 198 -1.13 -26.82 -6.10
CA VAL A 198 -1.65 -25.52 -6.60
C VAL A 198 -0.85 -25.06 -7.82
N ILE A 199 0.48 -25.18 -7.80
CA ILE A 199 1.34 -24.82 -8.95
C ILE A 199 1.02 -25.74 -10.14
N ALA A 200 0.90 -27.05 -9.93
CA ALA A 200 0.55 -28.01 -10.99
C ALA A 200 -0.82 -27.68 -11.60
N LEU A 201 -1.82 -27.38 -10.77
CA LEU A 201 -3.14 -26.97 -11.24
C LEU A 201 -3.08 -25.67 -12.05
N GLY A 202 -2.34 -24.67 -11.56
CA GLY A 202 -2.14 -23.40 -12.26
C GLY A 202 -1.46 -23.57 -13.62
N THR A 203 -0.41 -24.42 -13.69
CA THR A 203 0.26 -24.71 -14.97
C THR A 203 -0.64 -25.48 -15.94
N VAL A 204 -1.47 -26.39 -15.46
CA VAL A 204 -2.45 -27.11 -16.30
C VAL A 204 -3.50 -26.13 -16.86
N ILE A 205 -4.06 -25.27 -16.00
CA ILE A 205 -5.04 -24.26 -16.45
C ILE A 205 -4.38 -23.31 -17.47
N TRP A 206 -3.17 -22.84 -17.20
CA TRP A 206 -2.42 -21.98 -18.13
C TRP A 206 -2.17 -22.66 -19.47
N PHE A 207 -1.78 -23.93 -19.47
CA PHE A 207 -1.55 -24.70 -20.69
C PHE A 207 -2.82 -24.85 -21.52
N PHE A 208 -3.96 -25.16 -20.90
CA PHE A 208 -5.24 -25.24 -21.60
C PHE A 208 -5.70 -23.88 -22.15
N ALA A 209 -5.51 -22.80 -21.36
CA ALA A 209 -5.84 -21.46 -21.80
C ALA A 209 -4.99 -21.02 -23.01
N TRP A 210 -3.69 -21.36 -23.00
CA TRP A 210 -2.81 -21.09 -24.14
C TRP A 210 -3.25 -21.88 -25.39
N GLN A 211 -3.51 -23.16 -25.23
CA GLN A 211 -3.92 -24.00 -26.36
C GLN A 211 -5.25 -23.51 -26.99
N HIS A 212 -6.16 -23.01 -26.16
CA HIS A 212 -7.42 -22.45 -26.65
C HIS A 212 -7.23 -21.05 -27.30
N GLY A 213 -6.36 -20.23 -26.73
CA GLY A 213 -6.06 -18.90 -27.28
C GLY A 213 -5.28 -18.91 -28.62
N ASN A 214 -4.52 -19.97 -28.89
CA ASN A 214 -3.81 -20.11 -30.18
C ASN A 214 -4.73 -20.66 -31.30
N ASN A 215 -5.96 -21.10 -30.97
CA ASN A 215 -6.90 -21.66 -31.94
C ASN A 215 -8.00 -20.65 -32.35
N VAL A 216 -7.88 -19.37 -31.89
CA VAL A 216 -8.75 -18.24 -32.25
C VAL A 216 -7.93 -17.24 -33.05
#